data_edd71567ad6dc24b044b3d1fbaedfee9
#
_entry.id   edd71567ad6dc24b044b3d1fbaedfee9
#
_cell.length_a   1.000
_cell.length_b   1.000
_cell.length_c   1.000
_cell.angle_alpha   90.00
_cell.angle_beta   90.00
_cell.angle_gamma   90.00
#
_symmetry.space_group_name_H-M   'P 1'
#
loop_
_entity.id
_entity.type
_entity.pdbx_description
1 polymer ?
#
loop_
_entity_poly.entity_id
_entity_poly.type
_entity_poly.pdbx_seq_one_letter_code
_entity_poly.pdbx_strand_id
1 'polypeptide(L)' 'MTRLLRAHPEISVEYDDGQLVVTWSGRREPVEVCNRWRVEESWWREPIARDYFKVVGPHWLALIYFDRVAGSWHLERLYD' A
#
# COMPACT_ATOMS: atom_id res chain seq x y z
N MET A 1 2.39 -17.90 -0.34
CA MET A 1 2.38 -17.65 -1.79
C MET A 1 2.14 -16.16 -2.05
N THR A 2 2.85 -15.59 -2.99
CA THR A 2 2.74 -14.16 -3.30
C THR A 2 1.82 -13.95 -4.48
N ARG A 3 0.92 -12.96 -4.35
CA ARG A 3 0.03 -12.58 -5.44
C ARG A 3 0.34 -11.18 -5.89
N LEU A 4 0.72 -11.03 -7.14
CA LEU A 4 0.89 -9.74 -7.77
C LEU A 4 -0.46 -9.32 -8.37
N LEU A 5 -0.96 -8.16 -7.93
CA LEU A 5 -2.27 -7.69 -8.35
C LEU A 5 -2.13 -6.80 -9.58
N ARG A 6 -2.74 -7.20 -10.68
CA ARG A 6 -2.62 -6.47 -11.95
C ARG A 6 -3.13 -5.04 -11.90
N ALA A 7 -4.25 -4.85 -11.25
CA ALA A 7 -4.94 -3.57 -11.28
C ALA A 7 -4.56 -2.66 -10.12
N HIS A 8 -3.74 -3.10 -9.18
CA HIS A 8 -3.41 -2.36 -7.97
C HIS A 8 -4.64 -1.67 -7.39
N PRO A 9 -5.58 -2.42 -6.82
CA PRO A 9 -6.83 -1.82 -6.36
C PRO A 9 -6.59 -0.71 -5.34
N GLU A 10 -7.44 0.29 -5.38
CA GLU A 10 -7.37 1.39 -4.44
C GLU A 10 -7.84 0.92 -3.07
N ILE A 11 -7.13 1.35 -2.04
CA ILE A 11 -7.45 1.03 -0.66
C ILE A 11 -7.54 2.32 0.15
N SER A 12 -8.06 2.23 1.36
CA SER A 12 -8.07 3.33 2.31
C SER A 12 -7.09 3.04 3.42
N VAL A 13 -6.30 4.04 3.78
CA VAL A 13 -5.32 3.94 4.85
C VAL A 13 -5.53 5.12 5.78
N GLU A 14 -5.64 4.85 7.08
CA GLU A 14 -5.83 5.91 8.05
C GLU A 14 -5.06 5.61 9.34
N TYR A 15 -4.84 6.65 10.15
CA TYR A 15 -4.31 6.50 11.48
C TYR A 15 -5.44 6.56 12.47
N ASP A 16 -5.51 5.57 13.33
CA ASP A 16 -6.50 5.51 14.39
C ASP A 16 -5.77 5.17 15.68
N ASP A 17 -5.73 6.13 16.61
CA ASP A 17 -5.10 5.98 17.90
C ASP A 17 -3.64 5.50 17.80
N GLY A 18 -2.89 6.11 16.88
CA GLY A 18 -1.48 5.76 16.66
C GLY A 18 -1.26 4.48 15.89
N GLN A 19 -2.33 3.84 15.45
CA GLN A 19 -2.29 2.58 14.71
C GLN A 19 -2.64 2.83 13.25
N LEU A 20 -1.83 2.28 12.34
CA LEU A 20 -2.17 2.33 10.93
C LEU A 20 -3.24 1.30 10.62
N VAL A 21 -4.30 1.72 9.95
CA VAL A 21 -5.44 0.87 9.64
C VAL A 21 -5.68 0.87 8.14
N VAL A 22 -5.76 -0.30 7.56
CA VAL A 22 -6.01 -0.48 6.12
C VAL A 22 -7.42 -1.02 5.92
N THR A 23 -8.17 -0.39 5.02
CA THR A 23 -9.48 -0.85 4.62
C THR A 23 -9.44 -1.29 3.16
N TRP A 24 -9.77 -2.54 2.94
CA TRP A 24 -9.81 -3.13 1.61
C TRP A 24 -10.88 -4.22 1.55
N SER A 25 -11.66 -4.21 0.47
CA SER A 25 -12.70 -5.21 0.23
C SER A 25 -13.67 -5.36 1.41
N GLY A 26 -14.04 -4.21 2.01
CA GLY A 26 -14.99 -4.19 3.12
C GLY A 26 -14.40 -4.59 4.48
N ARG A 27 -13.10 -4.87 4.54
CA ARG A 27 -12.41 -5.25 5.78
C ARG A 27 -11.52 -4.11 6.23
N ARG A 28 -11.63 -3.76 7.49
CA ARG A 28 -10.83 -2.74 8.13
C ARG A 28 -9.94 -3.42 9.17
N GLU A 29 -8.63 -3.40 8.94
CA GLU A 29 -7.70 -4.12 9.79
C GLU A 29 -6.49 -3.27 10.19
N PRO A 30 -6.05 -3.36 11.44
CA PRO A 30 -4.83 -2.69 11.86
C PRO A 30 -3.61 -3.41 11.28
N VAL A 31 -2.60 -2.64 10.94
CA VAL A 31 -1.36 -3.19 10.37
C VAL A 31 -0.15 -2.53 11.02
N GLU A 32 0.97 -3.20 10.93
CA GLU A 32 2.26 -2.65 11.32
C GLU A 32 3.16 -2.51 10.11
N VAL A 33 3.90 -1.42 10.04
CA VAL A 33 4.84 -1.19 8.95
C VAL A 33 6.14 -1.90 9.26
N CYS A 34 6.51 -2.85 8.40
CA CYS A 34 7.77 -3.59 8.52
C CYS A 34 8.91 -2.87 7.82
N ASN A 35 8.59 -2.21 6.71
CA ASN A 35 9.59 -1.53 5.92
C ASN A 35 8.91 -0.47 5.06
N ARG A 36 9.66 0.57 4.71
CA ARG A 36 9.14 1.60 3.80
C ARG A 36 10.27 2.17 2.96
N TRP A 37 9.93 2.59 1.75
CA TRP A 37 10.88 3.26 0.87
C TRP A 37 10.14 4.11 -0.13
N ARG A 38 10.86 5.01 -0.76
CA ARG A 38 10.30 5.94 -1.74
C ARG A 38 10.85 5.64 -3.12
N VAL A 39 9.96 5.65 -4.10
CA VAL A 39 10.33 5.52 -5.50
C VAL A 39 9.95 6.80 -6.22
N GLU A 40 10.94 7.44 -6.85
CA GLU A 40 10.70 8.61 -7.68
C GLU A 40 11.40 8.39 -9.00
N GLU A 41 10.62 8.34 -10.07
CA GLU A 41 11.14 8.18 -11.41
C GLU A 41 10.49 9.19 -12.33
N SER A 42 11.32 9.86 -13.13
CA SER A 42 10.86 10.80 -14.14
C SER A 42 11.06 10.18 -15.49
N TRP A 43 10.12 9.35 -15.89
CA TRP A 43 10.06 8.93 -17.26
C TRP A 43 9.53 10.08 -18.09
N TRP A 44 10.01 10.19 -19.31
CA TRP A 44 9.69 11.28 -20.20
C TRP A 44 8.19 11.48 -20.48
N ARG A 45 7.33 10.57 -20.07
CA ARG A 45 5.89 10.69 -20.26
C ARG A 45 5.10 10.71 -18.96
N GLU A 46 5.52 9.95 -17.98
CA GLU A 46 4.75 9.81 -16.74
C GLU A 46 5.66 9.78 -15.54
N PRO A 47 5.54 10.77 -14.67
CA PRO A 47 6.29 10.72 -13.41
C PRO A 47 5.72 9.65 -12.51
N ILE A 48 6.60 8.91 -11.85
CA ILE A 48 6.24 7.97 -10.82
C ILE A 48 6.77 8.49 -9.51
N ALA A 49 5.88 8.71 -8.54
CA ALA A 49 6.23 9.16 -7.22
C ALA A 49 5.39 8.39 -6.22
N ARG A 50 5.99 7.39 -5.58
CA ARG A 50 5.29 6.47 -4.69
C ARG A 50 6.04 6.27 -3.39
N ASP A 51 5.30 6.27 -2.31
CA ASP A 51 5.82 5.85 -1.00
C ASP A 51 5.33 4.44 -0.73
N TYR A 52 6.26 3.49 -0.71
CA TYR A 52 5.95 2.08 -0.51
C TYR A 52 6.04 1.69 0.95
N PHE A 53 5.14 0.82 1.37
CA PHE A 53 5.10 0.30 2.72
C PHE A 53 4.85 -1.21 2.66
N LYS A 54 5.75 -1.95 3.29
CA LYS A 54 5.51 -3.37 3.54
C LYS A 54 4.85 -3.47 4.89
N VAL A 55 3.63 -3.97 4.93
CA VAL A 55 2.81 -3.99 6.14
C VAL A 55 2.38 -5.39 6.49
N VAL A 56 2.26 -5.65 7.78
CA VAL A 56 1.78 -6.93 8.30
C VAL A 56 0.50 -6.72 9.06
N GLY A 57 -0.53 -7.49 8.70
CA GLY A 57 -1.80 -7.54 9.41
C GLY A 57 -1.89 -8.79 10.27
N PRO A 58 -3.08 -9.07 10.85
CA PRO A 58 -3.25 -10.23 11.71
C PRO A 58 -3.03 -11.57 11.02
N HIS A 59 -3.33 -11.65 9.74
CA HIS A 59 -3.28 -12.90 8.99
C HIS A 59 -2.64 -12.78 7.61
N TRP A 60 -1.99 -11.64 7.33
CA TRP A 60 -1.46 -11.39 6.00
C TRP A 60 -0.30 -10.40 6.04
N LEU A 61 0.44 -10.43 4.96
CA LEU A 61 1.54 -9.51 4.71
C LEU A 61 1.31 -8.92 3.33
N ALA A 62 1.48 -7.62 3.20
CA ALA A 62 1.16 -6.95 1.93
C ALA A 62 2.14 -5.83 1.62
N LEU A 63 2.21 -5.51 0.35
CA LEU A 63 2.92 -4.34 -0.15
C LEU A 63 1.88 -3.34 -0.64
N ILE A 64 1.84 -2.18 0.01
CA ILE A 64 0.95 -1.09 -0.37
C ILE A 64 1.78 0.14 -0.69
N TYR A 65 1.18 1.11 -1.38
CA TYR A 65 1.87 2.36 -1.62
C TYR A 65 0.91 3.52 -1.70
N PHE A 66 1.44 4.70 -1.37
CA PHE A 66 0.75 5.95 -1.61
C PHE A 66 1.29 6.56 -2.89
N ASP A 67 0.44 6.75 -3.87
CA ASP A 67 0.79 7.39 -5.13
C ASP A 67 0.67 8.91 -4.93
N ARG A 68 1.81 9.60 -4.88
CA ARG A 68 1.83 11.04 -4.62
C ARG A 68 1.35 11.85 -5.82
N VAL A 69 1.37 11.28 -7.01
CA VAL A 69 0.84 11.93 -8.20
C VAL A 69 -0.69 11.88 -8.20
N ALA A 70 -1.25 10.71 -7.96
CA ALA A 70 -2.70 10.53 -7.94
C ALA A 70 -3.34 10.93 -6.60
N GLY A 71 -2.58 10.92 -5.52
CA GLY A 71 -3.10 11.21 -4.19
C GLY A 71 -3.93 10.09 -3.61
N SER A 72 -3.61 8.86 -3.94
CA SER A 72 -4.39 7.70 -3.49
C SER A 72 -3.48 6.55 -3.06
N TRP A 73 -4.04 5.66 -2.23
CA TRP A 73 -3.37 4.47 -1.75
C TRP A 73 -3.76 3.26 -2.58
N HIS A 74 -2.83 2.37 -2.80
CA HIS A 74 -3.06 1.17 -3.61
C HIS A 74 -2.41 -0.06 -3.00
N LEU A 75 -3.03 -1.21 -3.24
CA LEU A 75 -2.49 -2.50 -2.88
C LEU A 75 -1.80 -3.10 -4.11
N GLU A 76 -0.51 -3.30 -4.03
CA GLU A 76 0.25 -3.84 -5.15
C GLU A 76 0.40 -5.36 -5.07
N ARG A 77 0.66 -5.88 -3.87
CA ARG A 77 0.98 -7.29 -3.71
C ARG A 77 0.48 -7.79 -2.37
N LEU A 78 -0.05 -8.99 -2.39
CA LEU A 78 -0.48 -9.68 -1.18
C LEU A 78 0.36 -10.95 -1.04
N TYR A 79 0.98 -11.08 0.12
CA TYR A 79 1.76 -12.27 0.45
C TYR A 79 0.91 -13.19 1.32
N ASP A 80 0.75 -14.39 0.88
CA ASP A 80 -0.02 -15.38 1.62
C ASP A 80 0.88 -16.20 2.55
#